data_69d676e19bbafe8dcd715b4f1debd6e9
#
_entry.id   69d676e19bbafe8dcd715b4f1debd6e9
#
_cell.length_a   1.000
_cell.length_b   1.000
_cell.length_c   1.000
_cell.angle_alpha   90.00
_cell.angle_beta   90.00
_cell.angle_gamma   90.00
#
_symmetry.space_group_name_H-M   'P 1'
#
loop_
_entity.id
_entity.type
_entity.pdbx_description
1 polymer ?
#
loop_
_entity_poly.entity_id
_entity_poly.type
_entity_poly.pdbx_seq_one_letter_code
_entity_poly.pdbx_strand_id
1 'polypeptide(L)'
;MIIRRLEDKDIEPLMHLVNITMRTVNTETYPDELVEQWVDEQKEDHYRNEAKDSHVYVIEKGGNLIASGGISKPVDGVSTLKLVYVHPDHGGEGLGRKIMETVLEDEYVKEADKIVGSALINAIRFYKKCGFRTKDDEYIFNEDGTIEIEKDVSND
;
A
#
# COMPACT_ATOMS: atom_id res chain seq x y z
N MET A 1 -17.31 -9.95 5.48
CA MET A 1 -16.07 -9.31 5.01
C MET A 1 -15.89 -9.60 3.53
N ILE A 2 -15.72 -8.55 2.73
CA ILE A 2 -15.66 -8.65 1.27
C ILE A 2 -14.37 -8.03 0.78
N ILE A 3 -13.64 -8.74 -0.10
CA ILE A 3 -12.49 -8.20 -0.83
C ILE A 3 -12.96 -7.92 -2.25
N ARG A 4 -12.77 -6.70 -2.71
CA ARG A 4 -13.22 -6.28 -4.03
C ARG A 4 -12.36 -5.15 -4.59
N ARG A 5 -12.56 -4.83 -5.85
CA ARG A 5 -11.90 -3.70 -6.51
C ARG A 5 -12.44 -2.38 -5.97
N LEU A 6 -11.56 -1.39 -5.90
CA LEU A 6 -11.94 -0.01 -5.54
C LEU A 6 -12.87 0.56 -6.60
N GLU A 7 -13.93 1.21 -6.15
CA GLU A 7 -14.87 1.94 -7.01
C GLU A 7 -14.75 3.44 -6.73
N ASP A 8 -15.27 4.25 -7.63
CA ASP A 8 -15.21 5.70 -7.50
C ASP A 8 -15.83 6.21 -6.18
N LYS A 9 -16.91 5.59 -5.75
CA LYS A 9 -17.59 5.92 -4.47
C LYS A 9 -16.71 5.66 -3.24
N ASP A 10 -15.63 4.91 -3.39
CA ASP A 10 -14.76 4.52 -2.29
C ASP A 10 -13.64 5.53 -2.01
N ILE A 11 -13.46 6.53 -2.85
CA ILE A 11 -12.34 7.47 -2.71
C ILE A 11 -12.37 8.19 -1.36
N GLU A 12 -13.52 8.72 -0.95
CA GLU A 12 -13.64 9.40 0.33
C GLU A 12 -13.45 8.45 1.52
N PRO A 13 -14.10 7.27 1.57
CA PRO A 13 -13.80 6.27 2.60
C PRO A 13 -12.34 5.83 2.62
N LEU A 14 -11.69 5.72 1.45
CA LEU A 14 -10.27 5.38 1.36
C LEU A 14 -9.39 6.46 1.98
N MET A 15 -9.67 7.73 1.68
CA MET A 15 -8.96 8.85 2.29
C MET A 15 -9.06 8.80 3.82
N HIS A 16 -10.24 8.48 4.34
CA HIS A 16 -10.46 8.35 5.77
C HIS A 16 -9.62 7.22 6.36
N LEU A 17 -9.61 6.06 5.71
CA LEU A 17 -8.80 4.91 6.12
C LEU A 17 -7.30 5.26 6.16
N VAL A 18 -6.80 5.90 5.12
CA VAL A 18 -5.38 6.27 5.03
C VAL A 18 -5.02 7.27 6.11
N ASN A 19 -5.85 8.31 6.30
CA ASN A 19 -5.60 9.36 7.29
C ASN A 19 -5.55 8.79 8.71
N ILE A 20 -6.52 7.97 9.09
CA ILE A 20 -6.56 7.39 10.43
C ILE A 20 -5.37 6.44 10.65
N THR A 21 -5.00 5.68 9.62
CA THR A 21 -3.86 4.76 9.70
C THR A 21 -2.56 5.54 9.87
N MET A 22 -2.33 6.56 9.06
CA MET A 22 -1.11 7.37 9.17
C MET A 22 -0.99 8.05 10.52
N ARG A 23 -2.06 8.64 11.03
CA ARG A 23 -2.04 9.35 12.31
C ARG A 23 -1.89 8.43 13.50
N THR A 24 -2.44 7.23 13.44
CA THR A 24 -2.45 6.31 14.57
C THR A 24 -1.21 5.42 14.63
N VAL A 25 -0.81 4.86 13.48
CA VAL A 25 0.26 3.85 13.42
C VAL A 25 1.64 4.48 13.33
N ASN A 26 1.76 5.61 12.62
CA ASN A 26 3.07 6.17 12.28
C ASN A 26 3.62 7.21 13.27
N THR A 27 2.79 7.74 14.17
CA THR A 27 3.22 8.80 15.12
C THR A 27 4.27 8.34 16.11
N GLU A 28 4.34 7.04 16.41
CA GLU A 28 5.35 6.49 17.32
C GLU A 28 6.74 6.42 16.68
N THR A 29 6.79 6.28 15.35
CA THR A 29 8.02 6.07 14.59
C THR A 29 8.51 7.33 13.89
N TYR A 30 7.57 8.16 13.43
CA TYR A 30 7.86 9.38 12.67
C TYR A 30 7.38 10.61 13.43
N PRO A 31 8.08 11.77 13.26
CA PRO A 31 7.64 13.02 13.89
C PRO A 31 6.23 13.41 13.47
N ASP A 32 5.44 13.95 14.40
CA ASP A 32 4.06 14.36 14.13
C ASP A 32 3.96 15.32 12.96
N GLU A 33 4.91 16.25 12.85
CA GLU A 33 4.93 17.24 11.76
C GLU A 33 5.05 16.57 10.40
N LEU A 34 5.86 15.52 10.29
CA LEU A 34 6.03 14.77 9.05
C LEU A 34 4.76 14.03 8.68
N VAL A 35 4.11 13.39 9.68
CA VAL A 35 2.86 12.66 9.46
C VAL A 35 1.76 13.62 8.99
N GLU A 36 1.62 14.79 9.61
CA GLU A 36 0.63 15.79 9.21
C GLU A 36 0.92 16.31 7.80
N GLN A 37 2.21 16.46 7.42
CA GLN A 37 2.58 16.83 6.07
C GLN A 37 2.10 15.79 5.06
N TRP A 38 2.31 14.50 5.35
CA TRP A 38 1.83 13.42 4.48
C TRP A 38 0.31 13.46 4.31
N VAL A 39 -0.42 13.66 5.41
CA VAL A 39 -1.88 13.74 5.39
C VAL A 39 -2.35 14.94 4.56
N ASP A 40 -1.72 16.09 4.75
CA ASP A 40 -2.09 17.32 4.04
C ASP A 40 -1.82 17.25 2.53
N GLU A 41 -0.79 16.51 2.13
CA GLU A 41 -0.46 16.32 0.71
C GLU A 41 -1.41 15.37 0.00
N GLN A 42 -2.11 14.51 0.74
CA GLN A 42 -2.97 13.47 0.17
C GLN A 42 -4.43 13.90 0.12
N LYS A 43 -4.77 14.63 -0.93
CA LYS A 43 -6.14 15.08 -1.21
C LYS A 43 -6.82 14.15 -2.21
N GLU A 44 -8.11 14.35 -2.46
CA GLU A 44 -8.90 13.48 -3.33
C GLU A 44 -8.23 13.23 -4.69
N ASP A 45 -7.70 14.27 -5.31
CA ASP A 45 -7.01 14.13 -6.61
C ASP A 45 -5.79 13.22 -6.53
N HIS A 46 -5.08 13.25 -5.39
CA HIS A 46 -3.93 12.35 -5.16
C HIS A 46 -4.38 10.88 -5.25
N TYR A 47 -5.48 10.55 -4.56
CA TYR A 47 -5.99 9.18 -4.55
C TYR A 47 -6.50 8.75 -5.92
N ARG A 48 -7.15 9.63 -6.64
CA ARG A 48 -7.61 9.36 -8.00
C ARG A 48 -6.43 9.12 -8.93
N ASN A 49 -5.36 9.92 -8.80
CA ASN A 49 -4.14 9.76 -9.59
C ASN A 49 -3.42 8.46 -9.25
N GLU A 50 -3.35 8.10 -7.95
CA GLU A 50 -2.72 6.85 -7.52
C GLU A 50 -3.51 5.63 -8.03
N ALA A 51 -4.82 5.72 -8.10
CA ALA A 51 -5.67 4.64 -8.59
C ALA A 51 -5.70 4.54 -10.11
N LYS A 52 -5.32 5.60 -10.80
CA LYS A 52 -5.29 5.63 -12.27
C LYS A 52 -4.22 4.67 -12.78
N ASP A 53 -4.56 3.89 -13.81
CA ASP A 53 -3.67 2.87 -14.36
C ASP A 53 -3.17 1.87 -13.31
N SER A 54 -4.00 1.64 -12.29
CA SER A 54 -3.70 0.70 -11.22
C SER A 54 -4.93 -0.16 -10.91
N HIS A 55 -4.68 -1.33 -10.36
CA HIS A 55 -5.74 -2.17 -9.81
C HIS A 55 -5.65 -2.10 -8.29
N VAL A 56 -6.61 -1.39 -7.68
CA VAL A 56 -6.65 -1.21 -6.23
C VAL A 56 -7.77 -2.08 -5.65
N TYR A 57 -7.43 -2.82 -4.60
CA TYR A 57 -8.37 -3.68 -3.88
C TYR A 57 -8.64 -3.10 -2.51
N VAL A 58 -9.85 -3.35 -2.01
CA VAL A 58 -10.26 -2.93 -0.67
C VAL A 58 -10.92 -4.10 0.04
N ILE A 59 -10.84 -4.08 1.37
CA ILE A 59 -11.60 -4.99 2.22
C ILE A 59 -12.66 -4.18 2.94
N GLU A 60 -13.92 -4.59 2.75
CA GLU A 60 -15.07 -3.94 3.35
C GLU A 60 -15.67 -4.84 4.43
N LYS A 61 -15.98 -4.26 5.56
CA LYS A 61 -16.65 -4.95 6.66
C LYS A 61 -17.68 -4.01 7.28
N GLY A 62 -18.94 -4.45 7.30
CA GLY A 62 -20.01 -3.63 7.87
C GLY A 62 -20.18 -2.27 7.20
N GLY A 63 -19.92 -2.17 5.90
CA GLY A 63 -20.01 -0.92 5.15
C GLY A 63 -18.79 0.00 5.26
N ASN A 64 -17.77 -0.41 6.00
CA ASN A 64 -16.55 0.39 6.17
C ASN A 64 -15.35 -0.25 5.48
N LEU A 65 -14.47 0.56 4.93
CA LEU A 65 -13.20 0.10 4.38
C LEU A 65 -12.21 -0.09 5.52
N ILE A 66 -11.67 -1.30 5.67
CA ILE A 66 -10.74 -1.63 6.75
C ILE A 66 -9.34 -1.97 6.25
N ALA A 67 -9.16 -2.15 4.95
CA ALA A 67 -7.84 -2.37 4.35
C ALA A 67 -7.88 -2.01 2.87
N SER A 68 -6.71 -1.71 2.33
CA SER A 68 -6.54 -1.42 0.90
C SER A 68 -5.16 -1.84 0.44
N GLY A 69 -4.99 -1.98 -0.87
CA GLY A 69 -3.71 -2.24 -1.51
C GLY A 69 -3.88 -2.39 -3.00
N GLY A 70 -2.89 -1.99 -3.77
CA GLY A 70 -2.99 -2.03 -5.22
C GLY A 70 -1.65 -2.17 -5.91
N ILE A 71 -1.73 -2.30 -7.22
CA ILE A 71 -0.57 -2.49 -8.10
C ILE A 71 -0.79 -1.69 -9.38
N SER A 72 0.24 -0.97 -9.81
CA SER A 72 0.17 -0.21 -11.04
C SER A 72 0.41 -1.08 -12.27
N LYS A 73 -0.09 -0.60 -13.42
CA LYS A 73 0.23 -1.20 -14.71
C LYS A 73 1.76 -1.20 -14.90
N PRO A 74 2.36 -2.30 -15.38
CA PRO A 74 3.81 -2.33 -15.58
C PRO A 74 4.28 -1.30 -16.61
N VAL A 75 5.38 -0.63 -16.30
CA VAL A 75 6.09 0.26 -17.22
C VAL A 75 7.53 -0.26 -17.27
N ASP A 76 8.00 -0.63 -18.45
CA ASP A 76 9.32 -1.25 -18.64
C ASP A 76 9.55 -2.45 -17.72
N GLY A 77 8.51 -3.26 -17.54
CA GLY A 77 8.55 -4.47 -16.72
C GLY A 77 8.42 -4.24 -15.22
N VAL A 78 8.22 -3.00 -14.78
CA VAL A 78 8.15 -2.66 -13.35
C VAL A 78 6.75 -2.18 -12.96
N SER A 79 6.16 -2.84 -11.97
CA SER A 79 4.90 -2.41 -11.34
C SER A 79 5.19 -1.85 -9.95
N THR A 80 4.39 -0.90 -9.52
CA THR A 80 4.55 -0.24 -8.22
C THR A 80 3.38 -0.57 -7.30
N LEU A 81 3.69 -0.93 -6.05
CA LEU A 81 2.67 -1.08 -5.01
C LEU A 81 2.03 0.26 -4.71
N LYS A 82 0.73 0.26 -4.54
CA LYS A 82 -0.07 1.46 -4.29
C LYS A 82 -0.99 1.27 -3.09
N LEU A 83 -1.08 2.28 -2.24
CA LEU A 83 -2.14 2.41 -1.24
C LEU A 83 -2.33 1.19 -0.33
N VAL A 84 -1.24 0.61 0.18
CA VAL A 84 -1.30 -0.54 1.10
C VAL A 84 -1.50 -0.02 2.53
N TYR A 85 -2.70 -0.18 3.05
CA TYR A 85 -3.09 0.29 4.39
C TYR A 85 -4.00 -0.71 5.08
N VAL A 86 -3.87 -0.81 6.40
CA VAL A 86 -4.77 -1.61 7.25
C VAL A 86 -5.22 -0.72 8.40
N HIS A 87 -6.54 -0.67 8.64
CA HIS A 87 -7.10 0.12 9.73
C HIS A 87 -6.48 -0.31 11.07
N PRO A 88 -6.04 0.64 11.91
CA PRO A 88 -5.35 0.29 13.15
C PRO A 88 -6.18 -0.56 14.13
N ASP A 89 -7.51 -0.42 14.13
CA ASP A 89 -8.39 -1.22 14.98
C ASP A 89 -8.50 -2.68 14.50
N HIS A 90 -8.02 -2.97 13.31
CA HIS A 90 -8.06 -4.30 12.70
C HIS A 90 -6.68 -4.91 12.52
N GLY A 91 -5.68 -4.37 13.20
CA GLY A 91 -4.33 -4.95 13.20
C GLY A 91 -4.33 -6.35 13.81
N GLY A 92 -3.48 -7.24 13.32
CA GLY A 92 -3.39 -8.60 13.81
C GLY A 92 -4.45 -9.57 13.31
N GLU A 93 -5.35 -9.11 12.42
CA GLU A 93 -6.40 -9.96 11.84
C GLU A 93 -6.01 -10.59 10.50
N GLY A 94 -4.77 -10.37 10.04
CA GLY A 94 -4.29 -10.93 8.79
C GLY A 94 -4.78 -10.21 7.53
N LEU A 95 -5.30 -8.99 7.67
CA LEU A 95 -5.85 -8.23 6.54
C LEU A 95 -4.77 -7.79 5.55
N GLY A 96 -3.62 -7.36 6.05
CA GLY A 96 -2.49 -6.99 5.20
C GLY A 96 -2.05 -8.15 4.33
N ARG A 97 -1.98 -9.33 4.91
CA ARG A 97 -1.63 -10.56 4.18
C ARG A 97 -2.67 -10.87 3.10
N LYS A 98 -3.96 -10.75 3.41
CA LYS A 98 -5.03 -10.98 2.44
C LYS A 98 -4.95 -10.02 1.28
N ILE A 99 -4.70 -8.74 1.56
CA ILE A 99 -4.53 -7.73 0.53
C ILE A 99 -3.32 -8.08 -0.34
N MET A 100 -2.18 -8.42 0.24
CA MET A 100 -0.99 -8.74 -0.53
C MET A 100 -1.17 -10.01 -1.37
N GLU A 101 -1.81 -11.03 -0.83
CA GLU A 101 -2.13 -12.24 -1.60
C GLU A 101 -3.00 -11.90 -2.82
N THR A 102 -4.00 -11.04 -2.64
CA THR A 102 -4.89 -10.60 -3.72
C THR A 102 -4.12 -9.79 -4.77
N VAL A 103 -3.31 -8.82 -4.32
CA VAL A 103 -2.51 -7.97 -5.20
C VAL A 103 -1.51 -8.79 -6.00
N LEU A 104 -0.81 -9.72 -5.36
CA LEU A 104 0.24 -10.53 -6.03
C LEU A 104 -0.33 -11.51 -7.06
N GLU A 105 -1.63 -11.78 -7.02
CA GLU A 105 -2.32 -12.59 -8.04
C GLU A 105 -2.91 -11.76 -9.17
N ASP A 106 -2.83 -10.44 -9.07
CA ASP A 106 -3.37 -9.54 -10.10
C ASP A 106 -2.64 -9.71 -11.43
N GLU A 107 -3.37 -9.50 -12.54
CA GLU A 107 -2.83 -9.64 -13.89
C GLU A 107 -1.65 -8.71 -14.17
N TYR A 108 -1.61 -7.50 -13.57
CA TYR A 108 -0.49 -6.59 -13.72
C TYR A 108 0.79 -7.16 -13.13
N VAL A 109 0.70 -7.88 -12.02
CA VAL A 109 1.86 -8.56 -11.44
C VAL A 109 2.38 -9.62 -12.40
N LYS A 110 1.48 -10.38 -13.02
CA LYS A 110 1.86 -11.43 -13.96
C LYS A 110 2.54 -10.89 -15.21
N GLU A 111 2.24 -9.66 -15.58
CA GLU A 111 2.85 -8.97 -16.72
C GLU A 111 4.16 -8.28 -16.37
N ALA A 112 4.50 -8.16 -15.10
CA ALA A 112 5.70 -7.47 -14.63
C ALA A 112 6.87 -8.43 -14.43
N ASP A 113 8.08 -7.88 -14.48
CA ASP A 113 9.31 -8.59 -14.12
C ASP A 113 9.68 -8.31 -12.67
N LYS A 114 9.31 -7.15 -12.17
CA LYS A 114 9.66 -6.68 -10.83
C LYS A 114 8.53 -5.82 -10.26
N ILE A 115 8.34 -5.92 -8.95
CA ILE A 115 7.46 -5.03 -8.19
C ILE A 115 8.33 -4.18 -7.29
N VAL A 116 8.07 -2.87 -7.26
CA VAL A 116 8.74 -1.94 -6.34
C VAL A 116 7.71 -1.28 -5.46
N GLY A 117 8.16 -0.73 -4.35
CA GLY A 117 7.30 0.01 -3.46
C GLY A 117 8.11 0.85 -2.49
N SER A 118 7.39 1.65 -1.71
CA SER A 118 7.96 2.48 -0.66
C SER A 118 7.26 2.12 0.64
N ALA A 119 8.03 1.71 1.64
CA ALA A 119 7.51 1.23 2.90
C ALA A 119 7.95 2.10 4.06
N LEU A 120 7.05 2.30 5.02
CA LEU A 120 7.41 2.90 6.28
C LEU A 120 8.27 1.90 7.07
N ILE A 121 9.20 2.42 7.87
CA ILE A 121 10.15 1.56 8.59
C ILE A 121 9.46 0.49 9.45
N ASN A 122 8.33 0.82 10.04
CA ASN A 122 7.55 -0.12 10.87
C ASN A 122 6.82 -1.19 10.06
N ALA A 123 6.78 -1.08 8.72
CA ALA A 123 6.14 -2.05 7.84
C ALA A 123 7.14 -2.98 7.12
N ILE A 124 8.45 -2.72 7.23
CA ILE A 124 9.48 -3.51 6.52
C ILE A 124 9.37 -5.00 6.83
N ARG A 125 9.17 -5.36 8.09
CA ARG A 125 9.07 -6.75 8.51
C ARG A 125 7.90 -7.47 7.83
N PHE A 126 6.76 -6.78 7.74
CA PHE A 126 5.59 -7.29 7.04
C PHE A 126 5.91 -7.57 5.56
N TYR A 127 6.53 -6.61 4.88
CA TYR A 127 6.86 -6.79 3.47
C TYR A 127 7.88 -7.90 3.24
N LYS A 128 8.85 -8.06 4.14
CA LYS A 128 9.80 -9.18 4.05
C LYS A 128 9.09 -10.53 4.15
N LYS A 129 8.06 -10.63 4.99
CA LYS A 129 7.25 -11.85 5.08
C LYS A 129 6.45 -12.11 3.80
N CYS A 130 6.16 -11.08 3.03
CA CYS A 130 5.47 -11.19 1.73
C CYS A 130 6.43 -11.47 0.57
N GLY A 131 7.72 -11.64 0.83
CA GLY A 131 8.71 -11.95 -0.18
C GLY A 131 9.44 -10.75 -0.76
N PHE A 132 9.24 -9.57 -0.20
CA PHE A 132 9.96 -8.36 -0.60
C PHE A 132 11.31 -8.28 0.11
N ARG A 133 12.23 -7.53 -0.49
CA ARG A 133 13.51 -7.21 0.11
C ARG A 133 13.74 -5.71 0.01
N THR A 134 14.65 -5.19 0.84
CA THR A 134 15.12 -3.82 0.67
C THR A 134 16.10 -3.80 -0.49
N LYS A 135 16.19 -2.65 -1.18
CA LYS A 135 17.06 -2.52 -2.34
C LYS A 135 18.53 -2.68 -1.92
N ASP A 136 19.25 -3.59 -2.58
CA ASP A 136 20.66 -3.91 -2.30
C ASP A 136 20.92 -4.30 -0.83
N ASP A 137 19.90 -4.88 -0.17
CA ASP A 137 19.95 -5.26 1.25
C ASP A 137 20.26 -4.09 2.19
N GLU A 138 20.00 -2.86 1.73
CA GLU A 138 20.20 -1.63 2.49
C GLU A 138 18.89 -0.90 2.74
N TYR A 139 18.84 -0.11 3.80
CA TYR A 139 17.73 0.78 4.07
C TYR A 139 18.01 2.12 3.38
N ILE A 140 17.54 2.27 2.14
CA ILE A 140 17.69 3.50 1.37
C ILE A 140 16.45 4.34 1.60
N PHE A 141 16.62 5.45 2.33
CA PHE A 141 15.52 6.35 2.66
C PHE A 141 15.23 7.32 1.53
N ASN A 142 13.94 7.44 1.17
CA ASN A 142 13.45 8.46 0.26
C ASN A 142 13.29 9.78 1.02
N GLU A 143 13.06 10.88 0.32
CA GLU A 143 12.87 12.20 0.94
C GLU A 143 11.73 12.23 1.95
N ASP A 144 10.69 11.43 1.72
CA ASP A 144 9.53 11.35 2.61
C ASP A 144 9.73 10.42 3.81
N GLY A 145 10.93 9.85 3.97
CA GLY A 145 11.23 8.93 5.08
C GLY A 145 10.86 7.48 4.85
N THR A 146 10.30 7.15 3.70
CA THR A 146 10.01 5.75 3.37
C THR A 146 11.25 5.03 2.87
N ILE A 147 11.22 3.71 2.87
CA ILE A 147 12.32 2.84 2.45
C ILE A 147 11.92 2.09 1.19
N GLU A 148 12.80 2.06 0.19
CA GLU A 148 12.53 1.33 -1.05
C GLU A 148 12.57 -0.17 -0.83
N ILE A 149 11.55 -0.85 -1.34
CA ILE A 149 11.44 -2.31 -1.31
C ILE A 149 11.18 -2.83 -2.73
N GLU A 150 11.56 -4.07 -2.96
CA GLU A 150 11.38 -4.70 -4.27
C GLU A 150 11.15 -6.21 -4.15
N LYS A 151 10.55 -6.78 -5.19
CA LYS A 151 10.33 -8.21 -5.31
C LYS A 151 10.39 -8.58 -6.78
N ASP A 152 11.17 -9.61 -7.10
CA ASP A 152 11.20 -10.13 -8.46
C ASP A 152 9.96 -11.01 -8.69
N VAL A 153 9.38 -10.91 -9.88
CA VAL A 153 8.22 -11.72 -10.26
C VAL A 153 8.69 -13.00 -10.91
N SER A 154 8.20 -14.12 -10.37
CA SER A 154 8.46 -15.42 -10.98
C SER A 154 7.54 -15.61 -12.18
N ASN A 155 8.12 -15.92 -13.35
CA ASN A 155 7.36 -16.16 -14.58
C ASN A 155 7.14 -17.65 -14.86
N ASP A 156 7.21 -18.46 -13.84
CA ASP A 156 7.01 -19.91 -13.96
C ASP A 156 5.53 -20.30 -14.07
#